data_63166af2a0d7219c1d898ad2616f1229
#
_entry.id   63166af2a0d7219c1d898ad2616f1229
#
_cell.length_a   1.000
_cell.length_b   1.000
_cell.length_c   1.000
_cell.angle_alpha   90.00
_cell.angle_beta   90.00
_cell.angle_gamma   90.00
#
_symmetry.space_group_name_H-M   'P 1'
#
loop_
_entity.id
_entity.type
_entity.pdbx_description
1 polymer ?
#
loop_
_entity_poly.entity_id
_entity_poly.type
_entity_poly.pdbx_seq_one_letter_code
_entity_poly.pdbx_strand_id
1 'polypeptide(L)'
;VMVARGDLGIETSLADLPNVQRRIMYACSKWGRRSIVATHLLESMIEKPTPTRAEVTDVANTIYEGADAIMLSGETSIGKYPVECIKFLKSIADRSEKFRTLGYEEKLELSGDWEYLAKTARDLADSINADGIIVITRSGYTANLVSNAKPFNVPIYALSLIHISEPTRPVL
;
A
#
# COMPACT_ATOMS: atom_id res chain seq x y z
N VAL A 1 -4.19 0.85 -9.82
CA VAL A 1 -5.66 0.75 -9.77
C VAL A 1 -6.15 1.51 -8.55
N MET A 2 -7.23 2.30 -8.68
CA MET A 2 -7.86 2.98 -7.56
C MET A 2 -9.23 2.35 -7.28
N VAL A 3 -9.46 1.97 -6.03
CA VAL A 3 -10.75 1.53 -5.52
C VAL A 3 -11.45 2.75 -4.96
N ALA A 4 -12.20 3.46 -5.83
CA ALA A 4 -12.99 4.63 -5.47
C ALA A 4 -14.35 4.17 -4.91
N ARG A 5 -14.43 3.98 -3.59
CA ARG A 5 -15.60 3.36 -2.94
C ARG A 5 -16.88 4.18 -3.09
N GLY A 6 -16.74 5.50 -3.20
CA GLY A 6 -17.88 6.38 -3.48
C GLY A 6 -18.56 6.05 -4.81
N ASP A 7 -17.76 5.95 -5.89
CA ASP A 7 -18.28 5.63 -7.23
C ASP A 7 -18.76 4.17 -7.29
N LEU A 8 -18.01 3.24 -6.70
CA LEU A 8 -18.41 1.83 -6.64
C LEU A 8 -19.73 1.63 -5.89
N GLY A 9 -20.01 2.42 -4.86
CA GLY A 9 -21.28 2.35 -4.12
C GLY A 9 -22.49 2.81 -4.91
N ILE A 10 -22.30 3.53 -6.01
CA ILE A 10 -23.37 3.90 -6.96
C ILE A 10 -23.64 2.78 -7.93
N GLU A 11 -22.58 2.11 -8.39
CA GLU A 11 -22.64 1.06 -9.42
C GLU A 11 -22.97 -0.33 -8.86
N THR A 12 -22.75 -0.55 -7.56
CA THR A 12 -22.94 -1.86 -6.91
C THR A 12 -23.80 -1.71 -5.65
N SER A 13 -24.37 -2.83 -5.18
CA SER A 13 -25.01 -2.86 -3.86
C SER A 13 -24.02 -2.49 -2.76
N LEU A 14 -24.41 -1.64 -1.82
CA LEU A 14 -23.58 -1.31 -0.65
C LEU A 14 -23.18 -2.56 0.15
N ALA A 15 -24.02 -3.59 0.18
CA ALA A 15 -23.72 -4.85 0.85
C ALA A 15 -22.60 -5.65 0.13
N ASP A 16 -22.42 -5.45 -1.16
CA ASP A 16 -21.39 -6.12 -1.95
C ASP A 16 -20.08 -5.34 -2.03
N LEU A 17 -20.09 -4.07 -1.66
CA LEU A 17 -18.93 -3.18 -1.76
C LEU A 17 -17.64 -3.79 -1.13
N PRO A 18 -17.69 -4.38 0.08
CA PRO A 18 -16.50 -5.01 0.66
C PRO A 18 -15.99 -6.20 -0.17
N ASN A 19 -16.89 -6.98 -0.76
CA ASN A 19 -16.53 -8.13 -1.61
C ASN A 19 -15.91 -7.66 -2.92
N VAL A 20 -16.43 -6.60 -3.53
CA VAL A 20 -15.87 -5.99 -4.74
C VAL A 20 -14.48 -5.44 -4.46
N GLN A 21 -14.29 -4.71 -3.36
CA GLN A 21 -12.97 -4.24 -2.92
C GLN A 21 -11.99 -5.40 -2.80
N ARG A 22 -12.31 -6.45 -2.06
CA ARG A 22 -11.46 -7.65 -1.90
C ARG A 22 -11.08 -8.30 -3.23
N ARG A 23 -12.02 -8.42 -4.15
CA ARG A 23 -11.76 -8.98 -5.49
C ARG A 23 -10.78 -8.11 -6.27
N ILE A 24 -10.91 -6.78 -6.20
CA ILE A 24 -9.99 -5.85 -6.85
C ILE A 24 -8.61 -5.95 -6.20
N MET A 25 -8.53 -5.96 -4.86
CA MET A 25 -7.27 -6.08 -4.12
C MET A 25 -6.54 -7.39 -4.44
N TYR A 26 -7.27 -8.50 -4.46
CA TYR A 26 -6.74 -9.80 -4.88
C TYR A 26 -6.20 -9.76 -6.32
N ALA A 27 -6.96 -9.19 -7.26
CA ALA A 27 -6.53 -9.07 -8.66
C ALA A 27 -5.29 -8.17 -8.80
N CYS A 28 -5.23 -7.06 -8.07
CA CYS A 28 -4.05 -6.18 -8.04
C CYS A 28 -2.82 -6.93 -7.55
N SER A 29 -2.94 -7.67 -6.45
CA SER A 29 -1.84 -8.44 -5.89
C SER A 29 -1.39 -9.55 -6.84
N LYS A 30 -2.35 -10.30 -7.41
CA LYS A 30 -2.10 -11.38 -8.37
C LYS A 30 -1.31 -10.91 -9.60
N TRP A 31 -1.65 -9.73 -10.12
CA TRP A 31 -1.03 -9.19 -11.33
C TRP A 31 0.09 -8.16 -11.05
N GLY A 32 0.56 -8.04 -9.82
CA GLY A 32 1.60 -7.09 -9.43
C GLY A 32 1.24 -5.64 -9.76
N ARG A 33 -0.02 -5.25 -9.57
CA ARG A 33 -0.52 -3.89 -9.84
C ARG A 33 -0.71 -3.11 -8.55
N ARG A 34 -0.21 -1.89 -8.53
CA ARG A 34 -0.40 -0.98 -7.40
C ARG A 34 -1.87 -0.65 -7.20
N SER A 35 -2.28 -0.64 -5.93
CA SER A 35 -3.64 -0.36 -5.50
C SER A 35 -3.71 0.85 -4.57
N ILE A 36 -4.74 1.67 -4.75
CA ILE A 36 -5.06 2.78 -3.87
C ILE A 36 -6.51 2.60 -3.44
N VAL A 37 -6.77 2.55 -2.16
CA VAL A 37 -8.16 2.57 -1.64
C VAL A 37 -8.51 3.99 -1.24
N ALA A 38 -9.63 4.48 -1.73
CA ALA A 38 -10.04 5.86 -1.63
C ALA A 38 -11.48 6.01 -1.17
N THR A 39 -11.76 7.14 -0.53
CA THR A 39 -13.07 7.64 -0.09
C THR A 39 -13.69 6.88 1.08
N HIS A 40 -14.45 7.60 1.91
CA HIS A 40 -15.21 7.09 3.06
C HIS A 40 -14.39 6.26 4.06
N LEU A 41 -13.16 6.69 4.37
CA LEU A 41 -12.28 5.99 5.30
C LEU A 41 -12.40 6.51 6.73
N LEU A 42 -12.28 7.83 6.91
CA LEU A 42 -12.40 8.52 8.19
C LEU A 42 -13.43 9.67 8.08
N GLU A 43 -14.51 9.45 7.38
CA GLU A 43 -15.47 10.49 6.98
C GLU A 43 -16.06 11.25 8.16
N SER A 44 -16.26 10.59 9.31
CA SER A 44 -16.73 11.26 10.53
C SER A 44 -15.78 12.36 11.00
N MET A 45 -14.51 12.28 10.65
CA MET A 45 -13.49 13.27 11.01
C MET A 45 -13.55 14.56 10.18
N ILE A 46 -14.42 14.65 9.18
CA ILE A 46 -14.76 15.94 8.56
C ILE A 46 -15.27 16.90 9.65
N GLU A 47 -16.09 16.40 10.57
CA GLU A 47 -16.74 17.20 11.61
C GLU A 47 -16.23 16.90 13.05
N LYS A 48 -15.62 15.72 13.28
CA LYS A 48 -15.20 15.26 14.61
C LYS A 48 -13.67 15.09 14.69
N PRO A 49 -13.06 15.35 15.87
CA PRO A 49 -11.62 15.25 16.03
C PRO A 49 -11.12 13.79 16.11
N THR A 50 -12.02 12.81 16.22
CA THR A 50 -11.68 11.38 16.33
C THR A 50 -12.59 10.53 15.46
N PRO A 51 -12.07 9.46 14.85
CA PRO A 51 -12.85 8.56 14.03
C PRO A 51 -13.76 7.66 14.86
N THR A 52 -14.74 7.06 14.21
CA THR A 52 -15.54 5.99 14.79
C THR A 52 -14.76 4.67 14.83
N ARG A 53 -15.19 3.74 15.69
CA ARG A 53 -14.59 2.39 15.75
C ARG A 53 -14.75 1.63 14.43
N ALA A 54 -15.86 1.82 13.72
CA ALA A 54 -16.11 1.19 12.43
C ALA A 54 -15.08 1.67 11.38
N GLU A 55 -14.81 2.97 11.33
CA GLU A 55 -13.81 3.56 10.42
C GLU A 55 -12.40 3.06 10.73
N VAL A 56 -12.03 2.97 12.01
CA VAL A 56 -10.73 2.40 12.40
C VAL A 56 -10.61 0.96 11.92
N THR A 57 -11.67 0.16 12.07
CA THR A 57 -11.70 -1.24 11.60
C THR A 57 -11.63 -1.32 10.07
N ASP A 58 -12.30 -0.43 9.37
CA ASP A 58 -12.30 -0.39 7.90
C ASP A 58 -10.91 -0.03 7.34
N VAL A 59 -10.25 0.97 7.91
CA VAL A 59 -8.85 1.31 7.56
C VAL A 59 -7.92 0.12 7.83
N ALA A 60 -8.03 -0.52 8.99
CA ALA A 60 -7.21 -1.68 9.32
C ALA A 60 -7.45 -2.85 8.33
N ASN A 61 -8.70 -3.15 7.98
CA ASN A 61 -9.03 -4.17 6.98
C ASN A 61 -8.43 -3.86 5.62
N THR A 62 -8.47 -2.60 5.18
CA THR A 62 -7.86 -2.15 3.92
C THR A 62 -6.35 -2.45 3.89
N ILE A 63 -5.67 -2.29 5.03
CA ILE A 63 -4.24 -2.60 5.17
C ILE A 63 -4.01 -4.11 5.15
N TYR A 64 -4.83 -4.89 5.85
CA TYR A 64 -4.74 -6.37 5.82
C TYR A 64 -5.01 -6.95 4.44
N GLU A 65 -5.83 -6.30 3.63
CA GLU A 65 -6.03 -6.63 2.21
C GLU A 65 -4.82 -6.28 1.33
N GLY A 66 -3.81 -5.62 1.89
CA GLY A 66 -2.56 -5.31 1.22
C GLY A 66 -2.64 -4.10 0.28
N ALA A 67 -3.42 -3.08 0.59
CA ALA A 67 -3.42 -1.83 -0.16
C ALA A 67 -2.02 -1.21 -0.17
N ASP A 68 -1.57 -0.74 -1.34
CA ASP A 68 -0.27 -0.06 -1.46
C ASP A 68 -0.35 1.40 -1.01
N ALA A 69 -1.53 2.00 -1.09
CA ALA A 69 -1.79 3.34 -0.58
C ALA A 69 -3.25 3.51 -0.16
N ILE A 70 -3.46 4.44 0.76
CA ILE A 70 -4.78 4.85 1.23
C ILE A 70 -4.91 6.35 0.99
N MET A 71 -6.04 6.78 0.44
CA MET A 71 -6.28 8.18 0.11
C MET A 71 -7.46 8.73 0.92
N LEU A 72 -7.22 9.80 1.66
CA LEU A 72 -8.27 10.64 2.24
C LEU A 72 -8.73 11.68 1.22
N SER A 73 -9.97 12.09 1.28
CA SER A 73 -10.61 13.04 0.36
C SER A 73 -11.18 14.24 1.12
N GLY A 74 -12.46 14.23 1.41
CA GLY A 74 -13.15 15.29 2.16
C GLY A 74 -12.55 15.55 3.54
N GLU A 75 -12.06 14.51 4.20
CA GLU A 75 -11.46 14.55 5.52
C GLU A 75 -10.28 15.53 5.61
N THR A 76 -9.53 15.68 4.51
CA THR A 76 -8.36 16.58 4.45
C THR A 76 -8.59 17.82 3.63
N SER A 77 -9.55 17.82 2.68
CA SER A 77 -9.78 18.97 1.78
C SER A 77 -10.76 19.99 2.34
N ILE A 78 -11.80 19.54 3.05
CA ILE A 78 -12.85 20.40 3.61
C ILE A 78 -13.08 20.14 5.11
N GLY A 79 -12.47 19.09 5.67
CA GLY A 79 -12.64 18.70 7.07
C GLY A 79 -12.06 19.74 8.04
N LYS A 80 -12.60 19.75 9.25
CA LYS A 80 -12.14 20.64 10.35
C LYS A 80 -10.84 20.18 10.98
N TYR A 81 -10.45 18.89 10.80
CA TYR A 81 -9.34 18.25 11.50
C TYR A 81 -8.38 17.51 10.53
N PRO A 82 -7.86 18.17 9.47
CA PRO A 82 -7.08 17.50 8.43
C PRO A 82 -5.78 16.87 8.96
N VAL A 83 -5.10 17.54 9.87
CA VAL A 83 -3.83 17.04 10.45
C VAL A 83 -4.08 15.84 11.36
N GLU A 84 -5.15 15.89 12.16
CA GLU A 84 -5.57 14.81 13.04
C GLU A 84 -5.97 13.57 12.24
N CYS A 85 -6.67 13.75 11.11
CA CYS A 85 -7.00 12.67 10.19
C CYS A 85 -5.75 11.93 9.73
N ILE A 86 -4.74 12.64 9.26
CA ILE A 86 -3.47 12.03 8.82
C ILE A 86 -2.77 11.30 9.98
N LYS A 87 -2.75 11.90 11.17
CA LYS A 87 -2.16 11.27 12.36
C LYS A 87 -2.88 9.98 12.75
N PHE A 88 -4.22 9.97 12.73
CA PHE A 88 -5.01 8.77 13.00
C PHE A 88 -4.79 7.70 11.94
N LEU A 89 -4.86 8.08 10.65
CA LEU A 89 -4.60 7.15 9.55
C LEU A 89 -3.23 6.49 9.69
N LYS A 90 -2.19 7.31 9.91
CA LYS A 90 -0.83 6.80 10.14
C LYS A 90 -0.75 5.88 11.36
N SER A 91 -1.36 6.27 12.48
CA SER A 91 -1.35 5.45 13.70
C SER A 91 -2.03 4.10 13.52
N ILE A 92 -3.12 4.05 12.73
CA ILE A 92 -3.81 2.78 12.40
C ILE A 92 -2.89 1.95 11.49
N ALA A 93 -2.29 2.56 10.47
CA ALA A 93 -1.39 1.88 9.54
C ALA A 93 -0.18 1.27 10.27
N ASP A 94 0.56 2.06 11.03
CA ASP A 94 1.74 1.63 11.78
C ASP A 94 1.47 0.45 12.74
N ARG A 95 0.23 0.33 13.22
CA ARG A 95 -0.19 -0.78 14.08
C ARG A 95 -0.63 -2.00 13.30
N SER A 96 -1.37 -1.79 12.20
CA SER A 96 -1.95 -2.86 11.39
C SER A 96 -0.90 -3.57 10.54
N GLU A 97 0.11 -2.85 10.04
CA GLU A 97 1.21 -3.42 9.25
C GLU A 97 2.10 -4.41 10.03
N LYS A 98 2.03 -4.40 11.36
CA LYS A 98 2.72 -5.39 12.21
C LYS A 98 2.11 -6.79 12.11
N PHE A 99 0.93 -6.90 11.56
CA PHE A 99 0.25 -8.17 11.35
C PHE A 99 0.35 -8.56 9.87
N ARG A 100 0.42 -9.87 9.63
CA ARG A 100 0.45 -10.37 8.24
C ARG A 100 -0.84 -10.01 7.51
N THR A 101 -0.70 -9.72 6.23
CA THR A 101 -1.81 -9.50 5.30
C THR A 101 -2.64 -10.78 5.10
N LEU A 102 -3.68 -10.68 4.28
CA LEU A 102 -4.51 -11.85 3.91
C LEU A 102 -3.80 -12.85 2.97
N GLY A 103 -2.52 -12.63 2.67
CA GLY A 103 -1.70 -13.53 1.86
C GLY A 103 -2.00 -13.46 0.36
N TYR A 104 -2.57 -12.38 -0.13
CA TYR A 104 -2.83 -12.20 -1.56
C TYR A 104 -1.54 -12.12 -2.38
N GLU A 105 -0.46 -11.64 -1.79
CA GLU A 105 0.87 -11.59 -2.37
C GLU A 105 1.44 -12.96 -2.73
N GLU A 106 1.01 -14.02 -2.04
CA GLU A 106 1.40 -15.39 -2.35
C GLU A 106 0.79 -15.89 -3.68
N LYS A 107 -0.23 -15.20 -4.17
CA LYS A 107 -0.91 -15.50 -5.43
C LYS A 107 -0.36 -14.70 -6.61
N LEU A 108 0.74 -13.94 -6.41
CA LEU A 108 1.41 -13.19 -7.46
C LEU A 108 1.78 -14.11 -8.62
N GLU A 109 1.31 -13.81 -9.81
CA GLU A 109 1.71 -14.53 -11.03
C GLU A 109 3.11 -14.11 -11.45
N LEU A 110 3.97 -15.10 -11.56
CA LEU A 110 5.37 -14.93 -11.96
C LEU A 110 5.51 -15.40 -13.41
N SER A 111 5.93 -14.51 -14.29
CA SER A 111 6.05 -14.77 -15.73
C SER A 111 7.48 -14.77 -16.24
N GLY A 112 8.45 -14.36 -15.45
CA GLY A 112 9.85 -14.28 -15.86
C GLY A 112 10.86 -14.43 -14.73
N ASP A 113 12.11 -14.68 -15.10
CA ASP A 113 13.21 -14.94 -14.15
C ASP A 113 13.38 -13.84 -13.09
N TRP A 114 13.20 -12.59 -13.47
CA TRP A 114 13.32 -11.45 -12.57
C TRP A 114 12.24 -11.44 -11.48
N GLU A 115 11.05 -11.89 -11.78
CA GLU A 115 9.94 -12.02 -10.83
C GLU A 115 10.20 -13.15 -9.84
N TYR A 116 10.74 -14.29 -10.32
CA TYR A 116 11.18 -15.40 -9.47
C TYR A 116 12.32 -14.97 -8.55
N LEU A 117 13.29 -14.22 -9.06
CA LEU A 117 14.39 -13.66 -8.25
C LEU A 117 13.88 -12.70 -7.19
N ALA A 118 12.94 -11.82 -7.54
CA ALA A 118 12.34 -10.86 -6.60
C ALA A 118 11.59 -11.58 -5.49
N LYS A 119 10.81 -12.62 -5.82
CA LYS A 119 10.11 -13.45 -4.83
C LYS A 119 11.11 -14.18 -3.93
N THR A 120 12.14 -14.79 -4.50
CA THR A 120 13.18 -15.49 -3.73
C THR A 120 13.93 -14.53 -2.78
N ALA A 121 14.23 -13.32 -3.25
CA ALA A 121 14.85 -12.29 -2.40
C ALA A 121 13.96 -11.91 -1.23
N ARG A 122 12.65 -11.76 -1.45
CA ARG A 122 11.67 -11.53 -0.39
C ARG A 122 11.62 -12.69 0.59
N ASP A 123 11.46 -13.92 0.10
CA ASP A 123 11.35 -15.12 0.94
C ASP A 123 12.62 -15.31 1.81
N LEU A 124 13.80 -15.05 1.24
CA LEU A 124 15.06 -15.08 1.97
C LEU A 124 15.09 -13.98 3.04
N ALA A 125 14.79 -12.75 2.67
CA ALA A 125 14.81 -11.61 3.59
C ALA A 125 13.88 -11.82 4.80
N ASP A 126 12.67 -12.31 4.55
CA ASP A 126 11.69 -12.65 5.58
C ASP A 126 12.19 -13.79 6.49
N SER A 127 12.85 -14.82 5.90
CA SER A 127 13.33 -16.00 6.64
C SER A 127 14.48 -15.69 7.58
N ILE A 128 15.39 -14.79 7.18
CA ILE A 128 16.57 -14.41 7.99
C ILE A 128 16.31 -13.16 8.84
N ASN A 129 15.09 -12.59 8.80
CA ASN A 129 14.76 -11.30 9.41
C ASN A 129 15.77 -10.21 9.02
N ALA A 130 15.98 -10.02 7.73
CA ALA A 130 16.94 -9.06 7.20
C ALA A 130 16.58 -7.61 7.61
N ASP A 131 17.59 -6.77 7.83
CA ASP A 131 17.39 -5.35 8.14
C ASP A 131 16.88 -4.54 6.92
N GLY A 132 16.98 -5.09 5.72
CA GLY A 132 16.51 -4.47 4.49
C GLY A 132 16.92 -5.21 3.23
N ILE A 133 16.26 -4.87 2.11
CA ILE A 133 16.62 -5.34 0.77
C ILE A 133 17.16 -4.14 -0.02
N ILE A 134 18.41 -4.21 -0.46
CA ILE A 134 19.00 -3.19 -1.32
C ILE A 134 18.83 -3.63 -2.77
N VAL A 135 18.19 -2.79 -3.56
CA VAL A 135 17.93 -3.04 -4.98
C VAL A 135 18.61 -1.99 -5.83
N ILE A 136 19.57 -2.42 -6.64
CA ILE A 136 20.19 -1.55 -7.64
C ILE A 136 19.31 -1.57 -8.89
N THR A 137 18.85 -0.41 -9.33
CA THR A 137 17.93 -0.31 -10.46
C THR A 137 18.24 0.89 -11.33
N ARG A 138 18.02 0.76 -12.64
CA ARG A 138 18.17 1.87 -13.59
C ARG A 138 16.86 2.59 -13.85
N SER A 139 15.78 1.84 -14.03
CA SER A 139 14.44 2.35 -14.40
C SER A 139 13.41 2.22 -13.27
N GLY A 140 13.80 1.67 -12.11
CA GLY A 140 12.87 1.31 -11.05
C GLY A 140 12.22 -0.07 -11.22
N TYR A 141 12.42 -0.75 -12.35
CA TYR A 141 11.75 -2.02 -12.66
C TYR A 141 12.00 -3.09 -11.60
N THR A 142 13.27 -3.37 -11.27
CA THR A 142 13.61 -4.40 -10.26
C THR A 142 13.08 -4.05 -8.87
N ALA A 143 13.16 -2.76 -8.48
CA ALA A 143 12.58 -2.29 -7.22
C ALA A 143 11.07 -2.51 -7.18
N ASN A 144 10.38 -2.26 -8.30
CA ASN A 144 8.95 -2.52 -8.41
C ASN A 144 8.62 -4.01 -8.26
N LEU A 145 9.40 -4.90 -8.86
CA LEU A 145 9.21 -6.36 -8.72
C LEU A 145 9.35 -6.82 -7.26
N VAL A 146 10.41 -6.38 -6.58
CA VAL A 146 10.63 -6.72 -5.16
C VAL A 146 9.49 -6.16 -4.30
N SER A 147 9.05 -4.94 -4.58
CA SER A 147 7.94 -4.33 -3.86
C SER A 147 6.59 -5.02 -4.11
N ASN A 148 6.37 -5.59 -5.31
CA ASN A 148 5.18 -6.39 -5.61
C ASN A 148 5.16 -7.71 -4.84
N ALA A 149 6.34 -8.28 -4.53
CA ALA A 149 6.45 -9.47 -3.69
C ALA A 149 6.12 -9.21 -2.21
N LYS A 150 6.01 -7.94 -1.78
CA LYS A 150 5.61 -7.48 -0.44
C LYS A 150 6.39 -8.17 0.70
N PRO A 151 7.69 -7.86 0.89
CA PRO A 151 8.45 -8.32 2.05
C PRO A 151 7.75 -7.91 3.35
N PHE A 152 7.72 -8.80 4.32
CA PHE A 152 7.07 -8.54 5.59
C PHE A 152 8.04 -7.85 6.56
N ASN A 153 7.73 -6.61 6.93
CA ASN A 153 8.55 -5.78 7.84
C ASN A 153 10.02 -5.57 7.39
N VAL A 154 10.34 -5.83 6.13
CA VAL A 154 11.68 -5.63 5.58
C VAL A 154 11.65 -4.45 4.60
N PRO A 155 12.31 -3.33 4.92
CA PRO A 155 12.33 -2.16 4.05
C PRO A 155 13.11 -2.42 2.75
N ILE A 156 12.67 -1.79 1.67
CA ILE A 156 13.33 -1.86 0.37
C ILE A 156 14.04 -0.54 0.09
N TYR A 157 15.35 -0.59 -0.12
CA TYR A 157 16.19 0.55 -0.48
C TYR A 157 16.54 0.49 -1.97
N ALA A 158 15.89 1.30 -2.78
CA ALA A 158 16.14 1.37 -4.21
C ALA A 158 17.24 2.39 -4.52
N LEU A 159 18.38 1.91 -5.04
CA LEU A 159 19.49 2.74 -5.48
C LEU A 159 19.46 2.88 -6.99
N SER A 160 19.24 4.12 -7.46
CA SER A 160 19.28 4.42 -8.89
C SER A 160 20.70 4.72 -9.36
N LEU A 161 21.14 4.03 -10.41
CA LEU A 161 22.44 4.30 -11.05
C LEU A 161 22.51 5.72 -11.67
N ILE A 162 21.39 6.34 -11.97
CA ILE A 162 21.33 7.72 -12.49
C ILE A 162 21.85 8.71 -11.43
N HIS A 163 21.55 8.49 -10.16
CA HIS A 163 22.03 9.35 -9.06
C HIS A 163 23.51 9.12 -8.72
N ILE A 164 24.10 8.00 -9.14
CA ILE A 164 25.52 7.69 -8.91
C ILE A 164 26.39 8.29 -10.03
N SER A 165 25.84 8.48 -11.25
CA SER A 165 26.57 8.95 -12.43
C SER A 165 26.56 10.46 -12.64
N GLU A 166 25.71 11.20 -11.94
CA GLU A 166 25.75 12.68 -11.95
C GLU A 166 26.47 13.17 -10.68
N PRO A 167 27.72 13.70 -10.82
CA PRO A 167 28.29 14.47 -9.73
C PRO A 167 27.38 15.69 -9.51
N THR A 168 26.81 15.82 -8.33
CA THR A 168 26.12 17.02 -7.88
C THR A 168 27.03 18.20 -8.15
N ARG A 169 26.73 19.00 -9.20
CA ARG A 169 27.39 20.29 -9.39
C ARG A 169 27.05 21.12 -8.14
N PRO A 170 28.04 21.62 -7.40
CA PRO A 170 27.75 22.58 -6.35
C PRO A 170 27.07 23.76 -7.01
N VAL A 171 25.88 24.11 -6.56
CA VAL A 171 25.22 25.36 -6.89
C VAL A 171 26.04 26.43 -6.18
N LEU A 172 26.80 27.21 -6.96
CA LEU A 172 27.46 28.42 -6.51
C LEU A 172 26.43 29.53 -6.32
#